data_68327769dfc4aec39b862f30dbfab7d9
#
_entry.id   68327769dfc4aec39b862f30dbfab7d9
#
_cell.length_a   1.000
_cell.length_b   1.000
_cell.length_c   1.000
_cell.angle_alpha   90.00
_cell.angle_beta   90.00
_cell.angle_gamma   90.00
#
_symmetry.space_group_name_H-M   'P 1'
#
loop_
_entity.id
_entity.type
_entity.pdbx_description
1 polymer ?
#
loop_
_entity_poly.entity_id
_entity_poly.type
_entity_poly.pdbx_seq_one_letter_code
_entity_poly.pdbx_strand_id
1 'polypeptide(L)'
;MLTGNHILFLIIFFLSNTIMTVTGFAGTMLAMPASILLLGVEDARFILNVTAILSCVFIAVQQWKYANKKELKKILLIMLAGMAAGTVLYRVIPMNFLLPTYGVVIVLIALKRLFLPQTTHLPQWACIAVLIIAGIIHGMFVSGGALLVLYASLVLTDKSEFRATIAATWAVLDPTFFVLNFDVALWNAENLMLIGLCILPLIVSVYLGNMLHQRIGKEMFMKLTYVLLVASGLSIIL
;
A
#
# COMPACT_ATOMS: atom_id res chain seq x y z
N MET A 1 -26.65 4.57 -7.77
CA MET A 1 -26.93 5.51 -6.63
C MET A 1 -25.82 5.35 -5.59
N LEU A 2 -25.34 6.46 -5.02
CA LEU A 2 -24.37 6.40 -3.92
C LEU A 2 -25.04 5.77 -2.67
N THR A 3 -24.40 4.72 -2.16
CA THR A 3 -24.81 4.05 -0.91
C THR A 3 -24.02 4.59 0.28
N GLY A 4 -24.48 4.28 1.51
CA GLY A 4 -23.73 4.60 2.73
C GLY A 4 -22.31 4.01 2.73
N ASN A 5 -22.15 2.79 2.19
CA ASN A 5 -20.85 2.12 2.04
C ASN A 5 -19.91 2.90 1.12
N HIS A 6 -20.40 3.45 0.01
CA HIS A 6 -19.59 4.26 -0.91
C HIS A 6 -19.09 5.54 -0.25
N ILE A 7 -19.94 6.21 0.54
CA ILE A 7 -19.55 7.43 1.27
C ILE A 7 -18.46 7.10 2.31
N LEU A 8 -18.67 6.03 3.08
CA LEU A 8 -17.69 5.58 4.07
C LEU A 8 -16.35 5.18 3.42
N PHE A 9 -16.41 4.48 2.28
CA PHE A 9 -15.23 4.16 1.48
C PHE A 9 -14.47 5.43 1.05
N LEU A 10 -15.16 6.45 0.53
CA LEU A 10 -14.52 7.70 0.10
C LEU A 10 -13.84 8.44 1.27
N ILE A 11 -14.43 8.42 2.45
CA ILE A 11 -13.81 9.00 3.67
C ILE A 11 -12.54 8.23 4.03
N ILE A 12 -12.61 6.90 4.08
CA ILE A 12 -11.45 6.04 4.39
C ILE A 12 -10.37 6.22 3.34
N PHE A 13 -10.74 6.25 2.07
CA PHE A 13 -9.84 6.51 0.95
C PHE A 13 -9.10 7.85 1.10
N PHE A 14 -9.83 8.93 1.39
CA PHE A 14 -9.26 10.25 1.59
C PHE A 14 -8.24 10.27 2.75
N LEU A 15 -8.61 9.72 3.90
CA LEU A 15 -7.73 9.65 5.07
C LEU A 15 -6.48 8.82 4.78
N SER A 16 -6.66 7.65 4.18
CA SER A 16 -5.57 6.73 3.84
C SER A 16 -4.62 7.32 2.80
N ASN A 17 -5.12 8.02 1.79
CA ASN A 17 -4.27 8.70 0.81
C ASN A 17 -3.55 9.92 1.38
N THR A 18 -4.16 10.64 2.33
CA THR A 18 -3.47 11.69 3.07
C THR A 18 -2.27 11.09 3.82
N ILE A 19 -2.47 9.95 4.49
CA ILE A 19 -1.41 9.21 5.17
C ILE A 19 -0.35 8.71 4.18
N MET A 20 -0.77 8.18 3.03
CA MET A 20 0.14 7.76 1.96
C MET A 20 1.04 8.90 1.49
N THR A 21 0.46 10.07 1.26
CA THR A 21 1.23 11.23 0.78
C THR A 21 2.28 11.68 1.79
N VAL A 22 1.97 11.58 3.08
CA VAL A 22 2.94 11.91 4.14
C VAL A 22 4.03 10.84 4.29
N THR A 23 3.66 9.56 4.26
CA THR A 23 4.58 8.43 4.54
C THR A 23 5.24 7.84 3.29
N GLY A 24 4.57 7.94 2.14
CA GLY A 24 4.98 7.31 0.89
C GLY A 24 4.53 5.85 0.70
N PHE A 25 3.79 5.22 1.65
CA PHE A 25 3.52 3.77 1.55
C PHE A 25 2.23 3.25 2.17
N ALA A 26 1.61 3.95 3.10
CA ALA A 26 0.58 3.33 3.96
C ALA A 26 -0.85 3.41 3.40
N GLY A 27 -1.09 4.08 2.28
CA GLY A 27 -2.43 4.37 1.78
C GLY A 27 -3.27 3.12 1.50
N THR A 28 -2.88 2.33 0.53
CA THR A 28 -3.61 1.10 0.16
C THR A 28 -3.67 0.10 1.31
N MET A 29 -2.60 -0.02 2.08
CA MET A 29 -2.54 -0.93 3.23
C MET A 29 -3.55 -0.56 4.33
N LEU A 30 -3.78 0.74 4.57
CA LEU A 30 -4.78 1.22 5.51
C LEU A 30 -6.21 1.13 4.96
N ALA A 31 -6.37 1.45 3.66
CA ALA A 31 -7.67 1.44 3.03
C ALA A 31 -8.19 0.02 2.77
N MET A 32 -7.31 -0.93 2.41
CA MET A 32 -7.69 -2.25 1.92
C MET A 32 -8.60 -3.02 2.86
N PRO A 33 -8.30 -3.18 4.18
CA PRO A 33 -9.16 -3.93 5.08
C PRO A 33 -10.60 -3.43 5.11
N ALA A 34 -10.76 -2.14 5.32
CA ALA A 34 -12.09 -1.53 5.36
C ALA A 34 -12.78 -1.53 3.99
N SER A 35 -12.03 -1.33 2.90
CA SER A 35 -12.57 -1.37 1.55
C SER A 35 -13.08 -2.77 1.17
N ILE A 36 -12.41 -3.83 1.60
CA ILE A 36 -12.86 -5.21 1.41
C ILE A 36 -14.23 -5.43 2.06
N LEU A 37 -14.43 -4.93 3.28
CA LEU A 37 -15.70 -5.06 4.00
C LEU A 37 -16.84 -4.25 3.36
N LEU A 38 -16.51 -3.11 2.74
CA LEU A 38 -17.50 -2.19 2.17
C LEU A 38 -17.88 -2.50 0.73
N LEU A 39 -16.93 -2.96 -0.08
CA LEU A 39 -17.06 -3.12 -1.54
C LEU A 39 -16.88 -4.57 -2.00
N GLY A 40 -16.33 -5.44 -1.15
CA GLY A 40 -15.84 -6.76 -1.56
C GLY A 40 -14.37 -6.72 -2.00
N VAL A 41 -13.77 -7.91 -2.10
CA VAL A 41 -12.32 -8.06 -2.28
C VAL A 41 -11.87 -7.56 -3.67
N GLU A 42 -12.55 -7.98 -4.72
CA GLU A 42 -12.14 -7.70 -6.11
C GLU A 42 -12.29 -6.22 -6.44
N ASP A 43 -13.44 -5.61 -6.10
CA ASP A 43 -13.70 -4.19 -6.36
C ASP A 43 -12.73 -3.30 -5.54
N ALA A 44 -12.49 -3.64 -4.27
CA ALA A 44 -11.53 -2.93 -3.44
C ALA A 44 -10.12 -2.98 -4.02
N ARG A 45 -9.64 -4.16 -4.45
CA ARG A 45 -8.32 -4.33 -5.09
C ARG A 45 -8.21 -3.50 -6.36
N PHE A 46 -9.23 -3.55 -7.21
CA PHE A 46 -9.28 -2.83 -8.47
C PHE A 46 -9.25 -1.32 -8.26
N ILE A 47 -10.19 -0.78 -7.49
CA ILE A 47 -10.33 0.68 -7.29
C ILE A 47 -9.10 1.26 -6.58
N LEU A 48 -8.62 0.60 -5.52
CA LEU A 48 -7.44 1.05 -4.80
C LEU A 48 -6.17 0.95 -5.63
N ASN A 49 -6.03 -0.08 -6.49
CA ASN A 49 -4.88 -0.19 -7.39
C ASN A 49 -4.88 0.92 -8.45
N VAL A 50 -6.00 1.16 -9.15
CA VAL A 50 -6.11 2.21 -10.16
C VAL A 50 -5.80 3.59 -9.57
N THR A 51 -6.34 3.89 -8.40
CA THR A 51 -6.10 5.17 -7.72
C THR A 51 -4.67 5.30 -7.18
N ALA A 52 -4.06 4.19 -6.73
CA ALA A 52 -2.65 4.16 -6.33
C ALA A 52 -1.71 4.41 -7.51
N ILE A 53 -1.98 3.85 -8.70
CA ILE A 53 -1.23 4.16 -9.92
C ILE A 53 -1.18 5.67 -10.17
N LEU A 54 -2.34 6.34 -10.12
CA LEU A 54 -2.41 7.78 -10.34
C LEU A 54 -1.56 8.57 -9.34
N SER A 55 -1.67 8.22 -8.04
CA SER A 55 -0.91 8.88 -6.97
C SER A 55 0.59 8.66 -7.09
N CYS A 56 0.98 7.38 -7.27
CA CYS A 56 2.40 6.99 -7.21
C CYS A 56 3.16 7.45 -8.45
N VAL A 57 2.54 7.39 -9.63
CA VAL A 57 3.15 7.92 -10.85
C VAL A 57 3.37 9.43 -10.73
N PHE A 58 2.38 10.18 -10.22
CA PHE A 58 2.52 11.62 -10.00
C PHE A 58 3.70 11.95 -9.06
N ILE A 59 3.78 11.29 -7.90
CA ILE A 59 4.86 11.49 -6.94
C ILE A 59 6.21 11.06 -7.53
N ALA A 60 6.27 9.92 -8.22
CA ALA A 60 7.48 9.40 -8.82
C ALA A 60 8.06 10.35 -9.88
N VAL A 61 7.21 10.89 -10.76
CA VAL A 61 7.64 11.87 -11.76
C VAL A 61 8.21 13.13 -11.14
N GLN A 62 7.53 13.68 -10.12
CA GLN A 62 8.02 14.89 -9.43
C GLN A 62 9.34 14.68 -8.69
N GLN A 63 9.56 13.49 -8.15
CA GLN A 63 10.71 13.22 -7.26
C GLN A 63 11.76 12.30 -7.88
N TRP A 64 11.66 11.98 -9.17
CA TRP A 64 12.54 11.03 -9.86
C TRP A 64 14.04 11.28 -9.66
N LYS A 65 14.43 12.53 -9.60
CA LYS A 65 15.84 12.94 -9.42
C LYS A 65 16.44 12.48 -8.08
N TYR A 66 15.61 12.24 -7.07
CA TYR A 66 16.04 11.78 -5.74
C TYR A 66 16.00 10.26 -5.60
N ALA A 67 15.43 9.52 -6.57
CA ALA A 67 15.29 8.08 -6.47
C ALA A 67 16.64 7.37 -6.55
N ASN A 68 16.92 6.47 -5.62
CA ASN A 68 18.08 5.58 -5.67
C ASN A 68 17.85 4.47 -6.69
N LYS A 69 18.38 4.66 -7.88
CA LYS A 69 18.18 3.74 -9.02
C LYS A 69 18.74 2.34 -8.77
N LYS A 70 19.79 2.20 -7.97
CA LYS A 70 20.39 0.90 -7.63
C LYS A 70 19.47 0.10 -6.74
N GLU A 71 19.01 0.72 -5.64
CA GLU A 71 18.08 0.07 -4.73
C GLU A 71 16.70 -0.14 -5.37
N LEU A 72 16.20 0.81 -6.16
CA LEU A 72 14.98 0.67 -6.94
C LEU A 72 15.00 -0.58 -7.83
N LYS A 73 16.08 -0.77 -8.61
CA LYS A 73 16.22 -1.95 -9.47
C LYS A 73 16.22 -3.25 -8.66
N LYS A 74 16.91 -3.29 -7.53
CA LYS A 74 16.98 -4.46 -6.64
C LYS A 74 15.60 -4.78 -6.06
N ILE A 75 14.91 -3.78 -5.52
CA ILE A 75 13.56 -3.91 -4.96
C ILE A 75 12.61 -4.43 -6.02
N LEU A 76 12.57 -3.81 -7.20
CA LEU A 76 11.68 -4.20 -8.28
C LEU A 76 11.90 -5.65 -8.72
N LEU A 77 13.14 -6.08 -8.95
CA LEU A 77 13.42 -7.45 -9.39
C LEU A 77 12.91 -8.50 -8.37
N ILE A 78 13.14 -8.25 -7.08
CA ILE A 78 12.75 -9.19 -6.03
C ILE A 78 11.24 -9.15 -5.79
N MET A 79 10.64 -7.95 -5.70
CA MET A 79 9.22 -7.81 -5.45
C MET A 79 8.36 -8.23 -6.63
N LEU A 80 8.79 -8.05 -7.88
CA LEU A 80 8.08 -8.55 -9.07
C LEU A 80 7.98 -10.07 -9.06
N ALA A 81 9.06 -10.78 -8.70
CA ALA A 81 9.03 -12.23 -8.53
C ALA A 81 8.06 -12.65 -7.42
N GLY A 82 8.10 -11.98 -6.26
CA GLY A 82 7.16 -12.20 -5.17
C GLY A 82 5.72 -11.89 -5.58
N MET A 83 5.49 -10.81 -6.31
CA MET A 83 4.15 -10.40 -6.78
C MET A 83 3.55 -11.41 -7.76
N ALA A 84 4.34 -11.94 -8.67
CA ALA A 84 3.89 -13.02 -9.57
C ALA A 84 3.46 -14.26 -8.77
N ALA A 85 4.25 -14.67 -7.78
CA ALA A 85 3.88 -15.76 -6.86
C ALA A 85 2.60 -15.43 -6.07
N GLY A 86 2.48 -14.20 -5.55
CA GLY A 86 1.31 -13.72 -4.80
C GLY A 86 0.03 -13.74 -5.64
N THR A 87 0.10 -13.33 -6.90
CA THR A 87 -1.02 -13.38 -7.84
C THR A 87 -1.49 -14.82 -8.10
N VAL A 88 -0.56 -15.78 -8.21
CA VAL A 88 -0.90 -17.19 -8.34
C VAL A 88 -1.53 -17.74 -7.05
N LEU A 89 -0.92 -17.46 -5.89
CA LEU A 89 -1.43 -17.88 -4.58
C LEU A 89 -2.85 -17.36 -4.33
N TYR A 90 -3.12 -16.12 -4.70
CA TYR A 90 -4.46 -15.54 -4.59
C TYR A 90 -5.53 -16.31 -5.35
N ARG A 91 -5.18 -16.88 -6.52
CA ARG A 91 -6.11 -17.67 -7.34
C ARG A 91 -6.30 -19.12 -6.86
N VAL A 92 -5.35 -19.66 -6.11
CA VAL A 92 -5.31 -21.06 -5.70
C VAL A 92 -5.82 -21.25 -4.27
N ILE A 93 -5.50 -20.32 -3.36
CA ILE A 93 -5.85 -20.44 -1.94
C ILE A 93 -7.27 -19.90 -1.71
N PRO A 94 -8.14 -20.64 -0.99
CA PRO A 94 -9.48 -20.19 -0.68
C PRO A 94 -9.50 -18.88 0.12
N MET A 95 -10.45 -17.98 -0.20
CA MET A 95 -10.55 -16.65 0.39
C MET A 95 -10.80 -16.67 1.91
N ASN A 96 -11.53 -17.66 2.40
CA ASN A 96 -11.78 -17.86 3.83
C ASN A 96 -10.49 -18.13 4.65
N PHE A 97 -9.41 -18.56 3.99
CA PHE A 97 -8.09 -18.71 4.60
C PHE A 97 -7.21 -17.48 4.37
N LEU A 98 -7.28 -16.89 3.18
CA LEU A 98 -6.45 -15.74 2.80
C LEU A 98 -6.75 -14.49 3.63
N LEU A 99 -8.03 -14.15 3.82
CA LEU A 99 -8.42 -12.92 4.50
C LEU A 99 -7.99 -12.88 5.97
N PRO A 100 -8.28 -13.92 6.80
CA PRO A 100 -7.79 -13.94 8.18
C PRO A 100 -6.25 -13.92 8.26
N THR A 101 -5.57 -14.66 7.36
CA THR A 101 -4.10 -14.66 7.30
C THR A 101 -3.56 -13.27 6.99
N TYR A 102 -4.15 -12.56 6.04
CA TYR A 102 -3.79 -11.18 5.72
C TYR A 102 -3.99 -10.25 6.92
N GLY A 103 -5.14 -10.35 7.61
CA GLY A 103 -5.41 -9.58 8.83
C GLY A 103 -4.37 -9.83 9.92
N VAL A 104 -4.05 -11.09 10.21
CA VAL A 104 -3.02 -11.48 11.19
C VAL A 104 -1.66 -10.89 10.82
N VAL A 105 -1.24 -10.99 9.55
CA VAL A 105 0.05 -10.45 9.09
C VAL A 105 0.12 -8.94 9.30
N ILE A 106 -0.94 -8.20 8.96
CA ILE A 106 -1.01 -6.74 9.17
C ILE A 106 -0.86 -6.40 10.66
N VAL A 107 -1.63 -7.09 11.53
CA VAL A 107 -1.58 -6.86 12.98
C VAL A 107 -0.18 -7.14 13.53
N LEU A 108 0.43 -8.26 13.18
CA LEU A 108 1.77 -8.61 13.64
C LEU A 108 2.82 -7.59 13.21
N ILE A 109 2.78 -7.13 11.96
CA ILE A 109 3.69 -6.09 11.45
C ILE A 109 3.49 -4.78 12.22
N ALA A 110 2.23 -4.37 12.43
CA ALA A 110 1.91 -3.13 13.12
C ALA A 110 2.32 -3.18 14.60
N LEU A 111 2.03 -4.28 15.31
CA LEU A 111 2.45 -4.47 16.72
C LEU A 111 3.96 -4.50 16.85
N LYS A 112 4.66 -5.21 15.97
CA LYS A 112 6.14 -5.20 15.95
C LYS A 112 6.68 -3.77 15.83
N ARG A 113 6.07 -2.94 14.99
CA ARG A 113 6.49 -1.56 14.76
C ARG A 113 6.13 -0.60 15.89
N LEU A 114 5.07 -0.90 16.65
CA LEU A 114 4.65 -0.09 17.81
C LEU A 114 5.52 -0.35 19.04
N PHE A 115 5.85 -1.62 19.30
CA PHE A 115 6.39 -2.04 20.61
C PHE A 115 7.85 -2.47 20.56
N LEU A 116 8.38 -2.87 19.40
CA LEU A 116 9.76 -3.31 19.28
C LEU A 116 10.64 -2.22 18.66
N PRO A 117 11.89 -2.07 19.17
CA PRO A 117 12.84 -1.14 18.59
C PRO A 117 13.07 -1.47 17.10
N GLN A 118 13.33 -0.43 16.31
CA GLN A 118 13.62 -0.63 14.90
C GLN A 118 14.89 -1.48 14.76
N THR A 119 14.78 -2.56 13.99
CA THR A 119 15.92 -3.40 13.65
C THR A 119 16.90 -2.55 12.84
N THR A 120 18.12 -2.39 13.33
CA THR A 120 19.15 -1.58 12.65
C THR A 120 19.92 -2.38 11.61
N HIS A 121 20.00 -3.70 11.76
CA HIS A 121 20.69 -4.58 10.83
C HIS A 121 19.91 -5.87 10.60
N LEU A 122 19.73 -6.22 9.32
CA LEU A 122 19.25 -7.52 8.89
C LEU A 122 20.30 -8.16 7.97
N PRO A 123 20.54 -9.47 8.10
CA PRO A 123 21.41 -10.17 7.17
C PRO A 123 20.80 -10.14 5.75
N GLN A 124 21.64 -10.22 4.73
CA GLN A 124 21.23 -10.06 3.34
C GLN A 124 20.10 -11.01 2.92
N TRP A 125 20.14 -12.27 3.38
CA TRP A 125 19.08 -13.25 3.11
C TRP A 125 17.73 -12.83 3.69
N ALA A 126 17.72 -12.24 4.90
CA ALA A 126 16.49 -11.75 5.51
C ALA A 126 15.92 -10.52 4.77
N CYS A 127 16.78 -9.63 4.27
CA CYS A 127 16.38 -8.54 3.41
C CYS A 127 15.69 -9.03 2.12
N ILE A 128 16.24 -10.07 1.49
CA ILE A 128 15.65 -10.69 0.29
C ILE A 128 14.30 -11.34 0.65
N ALA A 129 14.24 -12.10 1.74
CA ALA A 129 13.00 -12.73 2.21
C ALA A 129 11.90 -11.71 2.48
N VAL A 130 12.23 -10.60 3.15
CA VAL A 130 11.29 -9.48 3.41
C VAL A 130 10.74 -8.91 2.12
N LEU A 131 11.58 -8.69 1.10
CA LEU A 131 11.13 -8.15 -0.19
C LEU A 131 10.29 -9.17 -0.99
N ILE A 132 10.62 -10.46 -0.94
CA ILE A 132 9.80 -11.51 -1.57
C ILE A 132 8.42 -11.55 -0.92
N ILE A 133 8.34 -11.57 0.42
CA ILE A 133 7.07 -11.59 1.16
C ILE A 133 6.29 -10.29 0.89
N ALA A 134 6.96 -9.14 0.85
CA ALA A 134 6.34 -7.88 0.46
C ALA A 134 5.71 -7.94 -0.92
N GLY A 135 6.41 -8.54 -1.89
CA GLY A 135 5.91 -8.79 -3.23
C GLY A 135 4.70 -9.73 -3.24
N ILE A 136 4.76 -10.85 -2.50
CA ILE A 136 3.64 -11.80 -2.38
C ILE A 136 2.39 -11.10 -1.83
N ILE A 137 2.51 -10.36 -0.72
CA ILE A 137 1.38 -9.64 -0.13
C ILE A 137 0.86 -8.56 -1.10
N HIS A 138 1.74 -7.89 -1.82
CA HIS A 138 1.33 -6.92 -2.83
C HIS A 138 0.57 -7.58 -3.98
N GLY A 139 1.03 -8.72 -4.48
CA GLY A 139 0.36 -9.52 -5.51
C GLY A 139 -1.00 -10.07 -5.09
N MET A 140 -1.20 -10.27 -3.80
CA MET A 140 -2.49 -10.72 -3.26
C MET A 140 -3.45 -9.55 -2.99
N PHE A 141 -2.99 -8.47 -2.32
CA PHE A 141 -3.85 -7.44 -1.74
C PHE A 141 -3.39 -5.99 -1.98
N VAL A 142 -2.47 -5.75 -2.90
CA VAL A 142 -1.90 -4.40 -3.17
C VAL A 142 -1.37 -3.72 -1.89
N SER A 143 -0.83 -4.49 -0.94
CA SER A 143 -0.55 -4.03 0.43
C SER A 143 0.85 -4.40 0.96
N GLY A 144 1.84 -4.57 0.08
CA GLY A 144 3.22 -4.92 0.45
C GLY A 144 4.03 -3.83 1.17
N GLY A 145 3.43 -2.64 1.38
CA GLY A 145 4.13 -1.43 1.80
C GLY A 145 4.90 -1.52 3.12
N ALA A 146 4.32 -2.14 4.15
CA ALA A 146 4.97 -2.20 5.46
C ALA A 146 6.30 -2.98 5.47
N LEU A 147 6.36 -4.07 4.70
CA LEU A 147 7.58 -4.87 4.56
C LEU A 147 8.60 -4.19 3.66
N LEU A 148 8.15 -3.56 2.56
CA LEU A 148 9.03 -2.74 1.74
C LEU A 148 9.68 -1.64 2.58
N VAL A 149 8.91 -0.94 3.41
CA VAL A 149 9.43 0.11 4.31
C VAL A 149 10.39 -0.45 5.34
N LEU A 150 10.16 -1.68 5.83
CA LEU A 150 11.12 -2.35 6.72
C LEU A 150 12.49 -2.46 6.05
N TYR A 151 12.53 -2.93 4.80
CA TYR A 151 13.78 -2.99 4.03
C TYR A 151 14.33 -1.60 3.72
N ALA A 152 13.52 -0.74 3.13
CA ALA A 152 13.94 0.59 2.66
C ALA A 152 14.50 1.45 3.80
N SER A 153 13.95 1.35 5.02
CA SER A 153 14.45 2.09 6.18
C SER A 153 15.85 1.67 6.65
N LEU A 154 16.34 0.50 6.23
CA LEU A 154 17.69 0.02 6.52
C LEU A 154 18.73 0.54 5.52
N VAL A 155 18.31 0.79 4.28
CA VAL A 155 19.22 1.08 3.17
C VAL A 155 19.11 2.50 2.63
N LEU A 156 17.97 3.18 2.84
CA LEU A 156 17.72 4.55 2.42
C LEU A 156 17.59 5.45 3.65
N THR A 157 18.65 6.16 3.95
CA THR A 157 18.72 7.02 5.16
C THR A 157 18.18 8.42 4.92
N ASP A 158 18.35 8.96 3.72
CA ASP A 158 17.82 10.26 3.33
C ASP A 158 16.30 10.20 3.10
N LYS A 159 15.56 11.19 3.61
CA LYS A 159 14.11 11.25 3.56
C LYS A 159 13.56 11.41 2.13
N SER A 160 14.22 12.21 1.32
CA SER A 160 13.80 12.46 -0.06
C SER A 160 14.11 11.26 -0.95
N GLU A 161 15.28 10.63 -0.76
CA GLU A 161 15.68 9.39 -1.42
C GLU A 161 14.72 8.25 -1.10
N PHE A 162 14.37 8.08 0.19
CA PHE A 162 13.40 7.09 0.66
C PHE A 162 12.04 7.27 -0.02
N ARG A 163 11.45 8.47 0.07
CA ARG A 163 10.12 8.76 -0.50
C ARG A 163 10.11 8.57 -2.01
N ALA A 164 11.13 9.09 -2.71
CA ALA A 164 11.25 9.00 -4.16
C ALA A 164 11.40 7.55 -4.64
N THR A 165 12.24 6.76 -3.96
CA THR A 165 12.48 5.36 -4.32
C THR A 165 11.24 4.50 -4.07
N ILE A 166 10.55 4.70 -2.95
CA ILE A 166 9.29 4.00 -2.64
C ILE A 166 8.19 4.35 -3.65
N ALA A 167 7.99 5.65 -3.94
CA ALA A 167 7.00 6.07 -4.93
C ALA A 167 7.30 5.51 -6.33
N ALA A 168 8.57 5.51 -6.74
CA ALA A 168 9.01 4.90 -8.00
C ALA A 168 8.79 3.38 -8.02
N THR A 169 8.94 2.69 -6.89
CA THR A 169 8.63 1.27 -6.77
C THR A 169 7.17 0.99 -7.06
N TRP A 170 6.26 1.73 -6.42
CA TRP A 170 4.81 1.57 -6.64
C TRP A 170 4.39 1.99 -8.05
N ALA A 171 5.00 3.04 -8.61
CA ALA A 171 4.73 3.46 -10.00
C ALA A 171 5.06 2.37 -11.05
N VAL A 172 5.82 1.33 -10.68
CA VAL A 172 6.08 0.17 -11.53
C VAL A 172 5.24 -1.04 -11.09
N LEU A 173 5.17 -1.33 -9.79
CA LEU A 173 4.47 -2.51 -9.29
C LEU A 173 2.95 -2.42 -9.47
N ASP A 174 2.33 -1.26 -9.20
CA ASP A 174 0.87 -1.12 -9.31
C ASP A 174 0.35 -1.27 -10.75
N PRO A 175 0.96 -0.67 -11.80
CA PRO A 175 0.58 -0.95 -13.18
C PRO A 175 0.84 -2.41 -13.58
N THR A 176 1.94 -3.02 -13.10
CA THR A 176 2.22 -4.43 -13.38
C THR A 176 1.17 -5.33 -12.72
N PHE A 177 0.79 -5.04 -11.46
CA PHE A 177 -0.32 -5.74 -10.79
C PHE A 177 -1.62 -5.62 -11.57
N PHE A 178 -1.94 -4.40 -12.05
CA PHE A 178 -3.12 -4.15 -12.86
C PHE A 178 -3.16 -5.02 -14.12
N VAL A 179 -2.05 -5.10 -14.85
CA VAL A 179 -1.96 -5.92 -16.07
C VAL A 179 -2.09 -7.42 -15.76
N LEU A 180 -1.45 -7.91 -14.70
CA LEU A 180 -1.49 -9.33 -14.30
C LEU A 180 -2.85 -9.78 -13.79
N ASN A 181 -3.63 -8.86 -13.22
CA ASN A 181 -4.96 -9.11 -12.66
C ASN A 181 -6.07 -8.43 -13.44
N PHE A 182 -5.84 -8.14 -14.74
CA PHE A 182 -6.83 -7.50 -15.58
C PHE A 182 -8.09 -8.36 -15.72
N ASP A 183 -9.23 -7.78 -15.37
CA ASP A 183 -10.55 -8.40 -15.49
C ASP A 183 -11.55 -7.37 -16.05
N VAL A 184 -12.15 -7.70 -17.18
CA VAL A 184 -13.14 -6.83 -17.85
C VAL A 184 -14.39 -6.64 -16.99
N ALA A 185 -14.76 -7.62 -16.15
CA ALA A 185 -15.93 -7.54 -15.30
C ALA A 185 -15.84 -6.39 -14.26
N LEU A 186 -14.60 -6.01 -13.89
CA LEU A 186 -14.36 -4.92 -12.95
C LEU A 186 -14.52 -3.51 -13.57
N TRP A 187 -14.62 -3.41 -14.90
CA TRP A 187 -14.88 -2.16 -15.63
C TRP A 187 -16.38 -1.85 -15.72
N ASN A 188 -17.11 -2.11 -14.67
CA ASN A 188 -18.53 -1.79 -14.55
C ASN A 188 -18.74 -0.31 -14.16
N ALA A 189 -19.99 0.15 -14.37
CA ALA A 189 -20.37 1.55 -14.14
C ALA A 189 -20.16 2.00 -12.66
N GLU A 190 -20.33 1.09 -11.70
CA GLU A 190 -20.18 1.36 -10.29
C GLU A 190 -18.70 1.62 -9.91
N ASN A 191 -17.79 0.76 -10.34
CA ASN A 191 -16.37 0.91 -10.11
C ASN A 191 -15.81 2.17 -10.81
N LEU A 192 -16.21 2.41 -12.06
CA LEU A 192 -15.80 3.62 -12.77
C LEU A 192 -16.32 4.90 -12.11
N MET A 193 -17.55 4.89 -11.62
CA MET A 193 -18.11 5.99 -10.82
C MET A 193 -17.28 6.22 -9.55
N LEU A 194 -16.96 5.17 -8.79
CA LEU A 194 -16.17 5.28 -7.56
C LEU A 194 -14.76 5.78 -7.84
N ILE A 195 -14.09 5.29 -8.89
CA ILE A 195 -12.77 5.80 -9.32
C ILE A 195 -12.87 7.29 -9.65
N GLY A 196 -13.89 7.70 -10.41
CA GLY A 196 -14.13 9.11 -10.73
C GLY A 196 -14.33 9.97 -9.47
N LEU A 197 -15.12 9.47 -8.51
CA LEU A 197 -15.35 10.15 -7.23
C LEU A 197 -14.10 10.19 -6.34
N CYS A 198 -13.15 9.27 -6.50
CA CYS A 198 -11.88 9.28 -5.77
C CYS A 198 -10.91 10.37 -6.26
N ILE A 199 -11.08 10.91 -7.47
CA ILE A 199 -10.13 11.89 -8.05
C ILE A 199 -10.03 13.14 -7.19
N LEU A 200 -11.16 13.72 -6.78
CA LEU A 200 -11.15 14.93 -5.95
C LEU A 200 -10.56 14.68 -4.56
N PRO A 201 -11.00 13.66 -3.79
CA PRO A 201 -10.33 13.26 -2.55
C PRO A 201 -8.84 13.01 -2.72
N LEU A 202 -8.41 12.40 -3.83
CA LEU A 202 -7.00 12.15 -4.13
C LEU A 202 -6.21 13.45 -4.24
N ILE A 203 -6.67 14.40 -5.04
CA ILE A 203 -6.00 15.70 -5.22
C ILE A 203 -5.90 16.44 -3.88
N VAL A 204 -7.00 16.49 -3.12
CA VAL A 204 -7.02 17.16 -1.81
C VAL A 204 -6.09 16.45 -0.82
N SER A 205 -6.08 15.12 -0.80
CA SER A 205 -5.20 14.34 0.09
C SER A 205 -3.73 14.54 -0.22
N VAL A 206 -3.35 14.66 -1.51
CA VAL A 206 -1.97 14.95 -1.92
C VAL A 206 -1.57 16.36 -1.45
N TYR A 207 -2.44 17.35 -1.60
CA TYR A 207 -2.16 18.70 -1.15
C TYR A 207 -2.00 18.76 0.39
N LEU A 208 -2.97 18.23 1.12
CA LEU A 208 -2.94 18.19 2.59
C LEU A 208 -1.78 17.35 3.12
N GLY A 209 -1.52 16.18 2.51
CA GLY A 209 -0.41 15.32 2.92
C GLY A 209 0.95 15.97 2.73
N ASN A 210 1.16 16.73 1.65
CA ASN A 210 2.39 17.50 1.46
C ASN A 210 2.54 18.61 2.52
N MET A 211 1.46 19.28 2.87
CA MET A 211 1.46 20.30 3.92
C MET A 211 1.75 19.70 5.31
N LEU A 212 1.10 18.57 5.63
CA LEU A 212 1.29 17.85 6.89
C LEU A 212 2.70 17.26 7.01
N HIS A 213 3.25 16.73 5.91
CA HIS A 213 4.61 16.19 5.88
C HIS A 213 5.67 17.18 6.36
N GLN A 214 5.45 18.48 6.18
CA GLN A 214 6.35 19.53 6.64
C GLN A 214 6.17 19.87 8.13
N ARG A 215 4.99 19.61 8.71
CA ARG A 215 4.62 20.05 10.06
C ARG A 215 4.63 18.97 11.11
N ILE A 216 4.32 17.72 10.74
CA ILE A 216 4.20 16.61 11.70
C ILE A 216 5.51 15.83 11.80
N GLY A 217 5.95 15.57 13.03
CA GLY A 217 7.09 14.71 13.30
C GLY A 217 6.84 13.27 12.82
N LYS A 218 7.84 12.70 12.13
CA LYS A 218 7.78 11.36 11.55
C LYS A 218 7.33 10.28 12.56
N GLU A 219 7.79 10.39 13.80
CA GLU A 219 7.53 9.38 14.83
C GLU A 219 6.05 9.31 15.25
N MET A 220 5.44 10.45 15.57
CA MET A 220 4.03 10.52 15.96
C MET A 220 3.11 10.04 14.86
N PHE A 221 3.43 10.44 13.63
CA PHE A 221 2.66 10.04 12.46
C PHE A 221 2.73 8.54 12.21
N MET A 222 3.91 7.93 12.34
CA MET A 222 4.09 6.49 12.19
C MET A 222 3.36 5.70 13.29
N LYS A 223 3.38 6.17 14.54
CA LYS A 223 2.60 5.54 15.61
C LYS A 223 1.12 5.51 15.31
N LEU A 224 0.55 6.64 14.87
CA LEU A 224 -0.87 6.70 14.49
C LEU A 224 -1.18 5.73 13.35
N THR A 225 -0.33 5.68 12.33
CA THR A 225 -0.48 4.75 11.20
C THR A 225 -0.53 3.29 11.67
N TYR A 226 0.37 2.88 12.58
CA TYR A 226 0.39 1.49 13.08
C TYR A 226 -0.80 1.16 13.97
N VAL A 227 -1.30 2.11 14.77
CA VAL A 227 -2.55 1.92 15.54
C VAL A 227 -3.73 1.67 14.60
N LEU A 228 -3.86 2.48 13.54
CA LEU A 228 -4.91 2.30 12.54
C LEU A 228 -4.76 0.95 11.79
N LEU A 229 -3.54 0.50 11.52
CA LEU A 229 -3.29 -0.80 10.91
C LEU A 229 -3.71 -1.96 11.82
N VAL A 230 -3.47 -1.88 13.13
CA VAL A 230 -3.97 -2.87 14.08
C VAL A 230 -5.48 -2.94 14.04
N ALA A 231 -6.16 -1.80 14.14
CA ALA A 231 -7.62 -1.74 14.08
C ALA A 231 -8.17 -2.31 12.77
N SER A 232 -7.57 -1.94 11.63
CA SER A 232 -7.96 -2.43 10.31
C SER A 232 -7.71 -3.93 10.13
N GLY A 233 -6.57 -4.44 10.62
CA GLY A 233 -6.27 -5.88 10.56
C GLY A 233 -7.21 -6.71 11.42
N LEU A 234 -7.55 -6.23 12.62
CA LEU A 234 -8.52 -6.89 13.51
C LEU A 234 -9.91 -6.96 12.89
N SER A 235 -10.36 -5.92 12.18
CA SER A 235 -11.69 -5.90 11.53
C SER A 235 -11.86 -6.92 10.39
N ILE A 236 -10.78 -7.49 9.89
CA ILE A 236 -10.82 -8.59 8.90
C ILE A 236 -10.81 -9.96 9.58
N ILE A 237 -10.19 -10.08 10.76
CA ILE A 237 -10.06 -11.35 11.49
C ILE A 237 -11.38 -11.70 12.20
N LEU A 238 -12.10 -10.67 12.67
CA LEU A 238 -13.37 -10.80 13.41
C LEU A 238 -14.57 -10.84 12.48
#